data_571402d9ab8f824ec572856c8fd4f841
#
_entry.id   571402d9ab8f824ec572856c8fd4f841
#
_cell.length_a   1.000
_cell.length_b   1.000
_cell.length_c   1.000
_cell.angle_alpha   90.00
_cell.angle_beta   90.00
_cell.angle_gamma   90.00
#
_symmetry.space_group_name_H-M   'P 1'
#
loop_
_entity.id
_entity.type
_entity.pdbx_description
1 polymer ?
#
loop_
_entity_poly.entity_id
_entity_poly.type
_entity_poly.pdbx_seq_one_letter_code
_entity_poly.pdbx_strand_id
1 'polypeptide(L)'
;MSLYVVDASVAIQLYVPEVHSAQTTRFFSDEHELIVPEFMLAEFANIVWKKSALLGELTEAEAKTLVDAVRELPLGYYFTSGLLTDALQIALATKRTVYDSLYIALAAAQGCQLMTDDRKLYESLQPTSFAPFVTLIENY
;
A
#
# COMPACT_ATOMS: atom_id res chain seq x y z
N MET A 1 -20.30 -2.74 -1.87
CA MET A 1 -18.98 -2.90 -1.22
C MET A 1 -17.94 -3.16 -2.30
N SER A 2 -16.88 -2.36 -2.33
CA SER A 2 -15.77 -2.54 -3.27
C SER A 2 -14.62 -3.27 -2.61
N LEU A 3 -13.77 -3.87 -3.43
CA LEU A 3 -12.54 -4.54 -3.00
C LEU A 3 -11.34 -3.73 -3.46
N TYR A 4 -10.40 -3.44 -2.57
CA TYR A 4 -9.17 -2.75 -2.89
C TYR A 4 -7.98 -3.43 -2.24
N VAL A 5 -6.84 -3.38 -2.93
CA VAL A 5 -5.53 -3.59 -2.32
C VAL A 5 -5.05 -2.25 -1.79
N VAL A 6 -4.44 -2.23 -0.62
CA VAL A 6 -3.92 -1.00 0.00
C VAL A 6 -2.42 -1.14 0.19
N ASP A 7 -1.63 -0.16 -0.25
CA ASP A 7 -0.22 -0.18 0.05
C ASP A 7 0.12 0.61 1.32
N ALA A 8 1.37 0.49 1.77
CA ALA A 8 1.80 1.12 3.00
C ALA A 8 1.80 2.65 2.92
N SER A 9 1.93 3.23 1.72
CA SER A 9 1.90 4.70 1.54
C SER A 9 0.55 5.29 1.90
N VAL A 10 -0.52 4.54 1.73
CA VAL A 10 -1.87 4.95 2.12
C VAL A 10 -2.12 4.63 3.59
N ALA A 11 -1.78 3.41 4.03
CA ALA A 11 -2.03 2.99 5.41
C ALA A 11 -1.38 3.91 6.44
N ILE A 12 -0.15 4.38 6.17
CA ILE A 12 0.56 5.26 7.11
C ILE A 12 -0.18 6.59 7.35
N GLN A 13 -0.94 7.06 6.37
CA GLN A 13 -1.66 8.32 6.47
C GLN A 13 -2.85 8.30 7.44
N LEU A 14 -3.25 7.12 7.90
CA LEU A 14 -4.24 7.02 8.98
C LEU A 14 -3.66 7.51 10.32
N TYR A 15 -2.36 7.46 10.47
CA TYR A 15 -1.68 7.68 11.75
C TYR A 15 -0.79 8.91 11.75
N VAL A 16 -0.25 9.29 10.59
CA VAL A 16 0.66 10.43 10.44
C VAL A 16 0.06 11.40 9.44
N PRO A 17 -0.16 12.67 9.83
CA PRO A 17 -0.73 13.67 8.91
C PRO A 17 0.14 13.89 7.69
N GLU A 18 -0.45 13.80 6.52
CA GLU A 18 0.16 14.07 5.23
C GLU A 18 -0.86 14.77 4.32
N VAL A 19 -0.44 15.19 3.12
CA VAL A 19 -1.27 16.03 2.25
C VAL A 19 -2.60 15.39 1.86
N HIS A 20 -2.64 14.06 1.72
CA HIS A 20 -3.87 13.34 1.33
C HIS A 20 -4.54 12.58 2.48
N SER A 21 -4.25 12.93 3.73
CA SER A 21 -4.83 12.26 4.90
C SER A 21 -6.35 12.36 4.96
N ALA A 22 -6.94 13.44 4.47
CA ALA A 22 -8.40 13.57 4.43
C ALA A 22 -9.04 12.52 3.52
N GLN A 23 -8.48 12.31 2.33
CA GLN A 23 -8.93 11.27 1.41
C GLN A 23 -8.74 9.87 1.99
N THR A 24 -7.60 9.62 2.63
CA THR A 24 -7.32 8.35 3.29
C THR A 24 -8.33 8.06 4.39
N THR A 25 -8.62 9.03 5.24
CA THR A 25 -9.61 8.87 6.30
C THR A 25 -10.98 8.52 5.72
N ARG A 26 -11.40 9.21 4.66
CA ARG A 26 -12.66 8.93 3.99
C ARG A 26 -12.67 7.52 3.39
N PHE A 27 -11.59 7.13 2.71
CA PHE A 27 -11.45 5.81 2.10
C PHE A 27 -11.59 4.69 3.12
N PHE A 28 -10.92 4.80 4.27
CA PHE A 28 -11.03 3.79 5.34
C PHE A 28 -12.36 3.84 6.08
N SER A 29 -13.08 4.96 6.03
CA SER A 29 -14.40 5.09 6.64
C SER A 29 -15.52 4.51 5.78
N ASP A 30 -15.31 4.43 4.47
CA ASP A 30 -16.27 3.84 3.55
C ASP A 30 -16.26 2.31 3.66
N GLU A 31 -17.37 1.68 3.27
CA GLU A 31 -17.51 0.23 3.34
C GLU A 31 -16.81 -0.46 2.17
N HIS A 32 -15.54 -0.72 2.34
CA HIS A 32 -14.72 -1.48 1.39
C HIS A 32 -14.16 -2.72 2.06
N GLU A 33 -13.99 -3.78 1.27
CA GLU A 33 -13.15 -4.89 1.66
C GLU A 33 -11.71 -4.56 1.27
N LEU A 34 -10.78 -4.61 2.23
CA LEU A 34 -9.39 -4.22 2.03
C LEU A 34 -8.49 -5.43 2.21
N ILE A 35 -7.62 -5.65 1.24
CA ILE A 35 -6.67 -6.76 1.23
C ILE A 35 -5.26 -6.25 0.99
N VAL A 36 -4.28 -7.00 1.48
CA VAL A 36 -2.86 -6.66 1.34
C VAL A 36 -2.02 -7.92 1.20
N PRO A 37 -0.89 -7.85 0.49
CA PRO A 37 0.14 -8.86 0.67
C PRO A 37 0.70 -8.71 2.08
N GLU A 38 1.04 -9.81 2.75
CA GLU A 38 1.59 -9.77 4.11
C GLU A 38 2.83 -8.87 4.20
N PHE A 39 3.58 -8.77 3.12
CA PHE A 39 4.72 -7.85 2.97
C PHE A 39 4.39 -6.41 3.34
N MET A 40 3.14 -5.96 3.20
CA MET A 40 2.74 -4.58 3.53
C MET A 40 3.11 -4.21 4.97
N LEU A 41 3.00 -5.14 5.90
CA LEU A 41 3.35 -4.89 7.30
C LEU A 41 4.84 -4.54 7.46
N ALA A 42 5.72 -5.25 6.74
CA ALA A 42 7.15 -4.97 6.76
C ALA A 42 7.45 -3.60 6.14
N GLU A 43 6.80 -3.28 5.03
CA GLU A 43 6.97 -1.97 4.38
C GLU A 43 6.47 -0.83 5.28
N PHE A 44 5.33 -1.01 5.92
CA PHE A 44 4.80 -0.05 6.90
C PHE A 44 5.79 0.17 8.05
N ALA A 45 6.30 -0.91 8.63
CA ALA A 45 7.28 -0.81 9.71
C ALA A 45 8.54 -0.08 9.26
N ASN A 46 8.99 -0.28 8.02
CA ASN A 46 10.14 0.44 7.47
C ASN A 46 9.87 1.93 7.31
N ILE A 47 8.68 2.33 6.90
CA ILE A 47 8.27 3.74 6.83
C ILE A 47 8.33 4.37 8.23
N VAL A 48 7.78 3.67 9.23
CA VAL A 48 7.79 4.13 10.62
C VAL A 48 9.22 4.25 11.15
N TRP A 49 10.07 3.26 10.86
CA TRP A 49 11.49 3.32 11.21
C TRP A 49 12.16 4.55 10.64
N LYS A 50 11.95 4.83 9.36
CA LYS A 50 12.54 5.99 8.69
C LYS A 50 12.07 7.29 9.33
N LYS A 51 10.79 7.42 9.63
CA LYS A 51 10.24 8.62 10.29
C LYS A 51 10.80 8.83 11.69
N SER A 52 11.10 7.77 12.41
CA SER A 52 11.68 7.84 13.74
C SER A 52 13.20 8.01 13.71
N ALA A 53 13.89 7.04 13.10
CA ALA A 53 15.36 6.95 13.17
C ALA A 53 16.07 7.99 12.31
N LEU A 54 15.54 8.31 11.12
CA LEU A 54 16.21 9.20 10.17
C LEU A 54 15.66 10.62 10.18
N LEU A 55 14.35 10.79 10.31
CA LEU A 55 13.69 12.08 10.19
C LEU A 55 13.34 12.72 11.54
N GLY A 56 13.35 11.95 12.62
CA GLY A 56 13.01 12.45 13.95
C GLY A 56 11.56 12.91 14.09
N GLU A 57 10.67 12.49 13.22
CA GLU A 57 9.25 12.87 13.24
C GLU A 57 8.45 12.11 14.28
N LEU A 58 8.92 10.93 14.68
CA LEU A 58 8.29 10.05 15.64
C LEU A 58 9.27 9.66 16.73
N THR A 59 8.79 9.56 17.95
CA THR A 59 9.56 8.95 19.03
C THR A 59 9.60 7.43 18.82
N GLU A 60 10.54 6.76 19.48
CA GLU A 60 10.61 5.30 19.44
C GLU A 60 9.31 4.64 19.97
N ALA A 61 8.74 5.20 21.03
CA ALA A 61 7.49 4.71 21.60
C ALA A 61 6.31 4.88 20.63
N GLU A 62 6.22 6.03 19.96
CA GLU A 62 5.21 6.28 18.93
C GLU A 62 5.36 5.30 17.78
N ALA A 63 6.58 5.06 17.32
CA ALA A 63 6.86 4.12 16.25
C ALA A 63 6.35 2.71 16.57
N LYS A 64 6.62 2.23 17.77
CA LYS A 64 6.13 0.91 18.24
C LYS A 64 4.61 0.85 18.30
N THR A 65 3.98 1.91 18.78
CA THR A 65 2.52 2.01 18.85
C THR A 65 1.89 1.93 17.45
N LEU A 66 2.49 2.57 16.44
CA LEU A 66 1.95 2.54 15.08
C LEU A 66 2.05 1.15 14.45
N VAL A 67 3.14 0.43 14.68
CA VAL A 67 3.29 -0.94 14.18
C VAL A 67 2.24 -1.87 14.81
N ASP A 68 1.96 -1.71 16.10
CA ASP A 68 0.89 -2.46 16.76
C ASP A 68 -0.48 -2.08 16.18
N ALA A 69 -0.72 -0.79 15.93
CA ALA A 69 -2.00 -0.30 15.43
C ALA A 69 -2.32 -0.81 14.03
N VAL A 70 -1.36 -0.85 13.10
CA VAL A 70 -1.62 -1.32 11.73
C VAL A 70 -2.05 -2.78 11.70
N ARG A 71 -1.56 -3.60 12.63
CA ARG A 71 -1.97 -5.01 12.73
C ARG A 71 -3.41 -5.19 13.18
N GLU A 72 -4.00 -4.17 13.79
CA GLU A 72 -5.40 -4.20 14.25
C GLU A 72 -6.40 -3.75 13.16
N LEU A 73 -5.91 -3.26 12.02
CA LEU A 73 -6.80 -2.90 10.92
C LEU A 73 -7.50 -4.14 10.36
N PRO A 74 -8.76 -4.02 9.95
CA PRO A 74 -9.52 -5.16 9.40
C PRO A 74 -9.11 -5.44 7.96
N LEU A 75 -7.91 -5.97 7.76
CA LEU A 75 -7.33 -6.29 6.47
C LEU A 75 -7.31 -7.79 6.23
N GLY A 76 -7.62 -8.20 4.98
CA GLY A 76 -7.39 -9.57 4.54
C GLY A 76 -5.93 -9.74 4.10
N TYR A 77 -5.23 -10.72 4.62
CA TYR A 77 -3.83 -10.96 4.33
C TYR A 77 -3.65 -12.09 3.33
N TYR A 78 -2.75 -11.87 2.35
CA TYR A 78 -2.34 -12.87 1.37
C TYR A 78 -0.86 -13.15 1.54
N PHE A 79 -0.47 -14.43 1.44
CA PHE A 79 0.93 -14.80 1.54
C PHE A 79 1.75 -14.18 0.40
N THR A 80 2.80 -13.47 0.75
CA THR A 80 3.72 -12.86 -0.21
C THR A 80 4.33 -13.92 -1.13
N SER A 81 4.67 -15.10 -0.58
CA SER A 81 5.26 -16.19 -1.36
C SER A 81 4.41 -16.61 -2.55
N GLY A 82 3.09 -16.58 -2.43
CA GLY A 82 2.17 -16.93 -3.52
C GLY A 82 2.09 -15.90 -4.63
N LEU A 83 2.63 -14.70 -4.43
CA LEU A 83 2.61 -13.60 -5.39
C LEU A 83 3.96 -13.38 -6.09
N LEU A 84 5.02 -14.06 -5.66
CA LEU A 84 6.38 -13.73 -6.09
C LEU A 84 6.61 -13.90 -7.60
N THR A 85 6.12 -14.97 -8.20
CA THR A 85 6.32 -15.22 -9.64
C THR A 85 5.65 -14.13 -10.48
N ASP A 86 4.40 -13.82 -10.19
CA ASP A 86 3.67 -12.78 -10.92
C ASP A 86 4.28 -11.40 -10.66
N ALA A 87 4.68 -11.11 -9.42
CA ALA A 87 5.33 -9.86 -9.08
C ALA A 87 6.66 -9.69 -9.83
N LEU A 88 7.47 -10.75 -9.96
CA LEU A 88 8.69 -10.68 -10.74
C LEU A 88 8.41 -10.38 -12.22
N GLN A 89 7.40 -11.03 -12.81
CA GLN A 89 7.02 -10.78 -14.20
C GLN A 89 6.60 -9.32 -14.40
N ILE A 90 5.81 -8.78 -13.49
CA ILE A 90 5.37 -7.38 -13.53
C ILE A 90 6.58 -6.44 -13.40
N ALA A 91 7.47 -6.71 -12.45
CA ALA A 91 8.67 -5.92 -12.23
C ALA A 91 9.57 -5.87 -13.47
N LEU A 92 9.76 -7.00 -14.13
CA LEU A 92 10.55 -7.09 -15.36
C LEU A 92 9.89 -6.30 -16.50
N ALA A 93 8.57 -6.35 -16.62
CA ALA A 93 7.83 -5.66 -17.67
C ALA A 93 7.73 -4.15 -17.45
N THR A 94 7.66 -3.69 -16.20
CA THR A 94 7.37 -2.29 -15.87
C THR A 94 8.59 -1.52 -15.39
N LYS A 95 9.68 -2.20 -15.06
CA LYS A 95 10.87 -1.66 -14.40
C LYS A 95 10.60 -1.07 -13.01
N ARG A 96 9.48 -1.46 -12.39
CA ARG A 96 9.22 -1.19 -10.98
C ARG A 96 9.77 -2.33 -10.15
N THR A 97 10.01 -2.07 -8.86
CA THR A 97 10.56 -3.09 -7.97
C THR A 97 9.61 -4.27 -7.81
N VAL A 98 10.13 -5.42 -7.38
CA VAL A 98 9.30 -6.55 -6.97
C VAL A 98 8.38 -6.14 -5.81
N TYR A 99 8.86 -5.27 -4.91
CA TYR A 99 8.07 -4.79 -3.78
C TYR A 99 6.81 -4.05 -4.23
N ASP A 100 6.92 -3.08 -5.14
CA ASP A 100 5.78 -2.40 -5.73
C ASP A 100 4.88 -3.37 -6.49
N SER A 101 5.50 -4.30 -7.21
CA SER A 101 4.81 -5.27 -8.08
C SER A 101 4.02 -6.32 -7.30
N LEU A 102 4.34 -6.56 -6.02
CA LEU A 102 3.56 -7.45 -5.16
C LEU A 102 2.12 -6.94 -4.98
N TYR A 103 1.94 -5.64 -4.82
CA TYR A 103 0.62 -5.04 -4.70
C TYR A 103 -0.16 -5.14 -6.00
N ILE A 104 0.50 -4.88 -7.14
CA ILE A 104 -0.13 -4.98 -8.45
C ILE A 104 -0.51 -6.43 -8.77
N ALA A 105 0.36 -7.39 -8.43
CA ALA A 105 0.08 -8.81 -8.61
C ALA A 105 -1.17 -9.24 -7.85
N LEU A 106 -1.32 -8.79 -6.60
CA LEU A 106 -2.50 -9.09 -5.81
C LEU A 106 -3.76 -8.45 -6.42
N ALA A 107 -3.69 -7.20 -6.82
CA ALA A 107 -4.82 -6.50 -7.45
C ALA A 107 -5.26 -7.20 -8.73
N ALA A 108 -4.33 -7.58 -9.59
CA ALA A 108 -4.63 -8.29 -10.83
C ALA A 108 -5.24 -9.67 -10.56
N ALA A 109 -4.70 -10.41 -9.60
CA ALA A 109 -5.19 -11.74 -9.23
C ALA A 109 -6.62 -11.70 -8.68
N GLN A 110 -6.96 -10.64 -7.95
CA GLN A 110 -8.27 -10.49 -7.31
C GLN A 110 -9.27 -9.67 -8.15
N GLY A 111 -8.85 -9.17 -9.30
CA GLY A 111 -9.72 -8.37 -10.16
C GLY A 111 -10.14 -7.05 -9.56
N CYS A 112 -9.24 -6.38 -8.82
CA CYS A 112 -9.52 -5.11 -8.17
C CYS A 112 -8.38 -4.11 -8.40
N GLN A 113 -8.43 -2.97 -7.74
CA GLN A 113 -7.43 -1.92 -7.86
C GLN A 113 -6.58 -1.80 -6.60
N LEU A 114 -5.32 -1.46 -6.78
CA LEU A 114 -4.45 -0.96 -5.73
C LEU A 114 -4.77 0.52 -5.48
N MET A 115 -5.05 0.87 -4.24
CA MET A 115 -5.11 2.26 -3.79
C MET A 115 -3.72 2.66 -3.29
N THR A 116 -3.11 3.64 -3.93
CA THR A 116 -1.75 4.09 -3.61
C THR A 116 -1.66 5.61 -3.52
N ASP A 117 -0.65 6.11 -2.82
CA ASP A 117 -0.28 7.54 -2.85
C ASP A 117 1.01 7.77 -3.64
N ASP A 118 1.57 6.73 -4.24
CA ASP A 118 2.80 6.82 -5.05
C ASP A 118 2.47 7.23 -6.50
N ARG A 119 2.58 8.53 -6.76
CA ARG A 119 2.32 9.08 -8.09
C ARG A 119 3.27 8.52 -9.15
N LYS A 120 4.54 8.28 -8.82
CA LYS A 120 5.50 7.71 -9.78
C LYS A 120 5.10 6.31 -10.19
N LEU A 121 4.65 5.50 -9.24
CA LEU A 121 4.13 4.17 -9.53
C LEU A 121 2.91 4.27 -10.45
N TYR A 122 1.94 5.08 -10.09
CA TYR A 122 0.73 5.28 -10.89
C TYR A 122 1.08 5.68 -12.33
N GLU A 123 1.90 6.71 -12.51
CA GLU A 123 2.27 7.20 -13.85
C GLU A 123 3.06 6.17 -14.66
N SER A 124 3.94 5.41 -14.02
CA SER A 124 4.75 4.39 -14.70
C SER A 124 3.90 3.23 -15.24
N LEU A 125 2.74 2.97 -14.64
CA LEU A 125 1.85 1.90 -15.07
C LEU A 125 0.85 2.34 -16.14
N GLN A 126 0.62 3.65 -16.34
CA GLN A 126 -0.39 4.13 -17.28
C GLN A 126 -0.17 3.66 -18.72
N PRO A 127 1.06 3.63 -19.27
CA PRO A 127 1.28 3.12 -20.63
C PRO A 127 1.31 1.59 -20.71
N THR A 128 1.04 0.87 -19.64
CA THR A 128 1.09 -0.59 -19.59
C THR A 128 -0.30 -1.19 -19.47
N SER A 129 -0.40 -2.52 -19.66
CA SER A 129 -1.63 -3.27 -19.44
C SER A 129 -2.06 -3.32 -17.96
N PHE A 130 -1.22 -2.84 -17.05
CA PHE A 130 -1.52 -2.82 -15.60
C PHE A 130 -2.20 -1.52 -15.15
N ALA A 131 -2.37 -0.53 -16.04
CA ALA A 131 -3.04 0.72 -15.71
C ALA A 131 -4.41 0.52 -15.01
N PRO A 132 -5.26 -0.44 -15.42
CA PRO A 132 -6.55 -0.65 -14.76
C PRO A 132 -6.48 -1.12 -13.30
N PHE A 133 -5.31 -1.56 -12.84
CA PHE A 133 -5.15 -2.15 -11.51
C PHE A 133 -4.61 -1.17 -10.46
N VAL A 134 -4.55 0.12 -10.78
CA VAL A 134 -4.03 1.12 -9.84
C VAL A 134 -4.87 2.39 -9.87
N THR A 135 -5.05 3.00 -8.71
CA THR A 135 -5.71 4.30 -8.55
C THR A 135 -5.04 5.10 -7.44
N LEU A 136 -5.06 6.42 -7.56
CA LEU A 136 -4.43 7.32 -6.60
C LEU A 136 -5.41 7.75 -5.51
N ILE A 137 -4.94 7.76 -4.25
CA ILE A 137 -5.75 8.22 -3.11
C ILE A 137 -6.16 9.69 -3.26
N GLU A 138 -5.33 10.51 -3.91
CA GLU A 138 -5.65 11.93 -4.11
C GLU A 138 -6.92 12.16 -4.92
N ASN A 139 -7.33 11.19 -5.71
CA ASN A 139 -8.53 11.25 -6.53
C ASN A 139 -9.76 10.63 -5.86
N TYR A 140 -9.62 10.14 -4.64
CA TYR A 140 -10.72 9.56 -3.85
C TYR A 140 -11.58 10.68 -3.21
#